data_72fbfc812db7e0bc5a3f138ad21547f5
#
_entry.id   72fbfc812db7e0bc5a3f138ad21547f5
#
_cell.length_a   1.000
_cell.length_b   1.000
_cell.length_c   1.000
_cell.angle_alpha   90.00
_cell.angle_beta   90.00
_cell.angle_gamma   90.00
#
_symmetry.space_group_name_H-M   'P 1'
#
loop_
_entity.id
_entity.type
_entity.pdbx_description
1 polymer ?
#
loop_
_entity_poly.entity_id
_entity_poly.type
_entity_poly.pdbx_seq_one_letter_code
_entity_poly.pdbx_strand_id
1 'polypeptide(L)'
;MAPEDFFDYRNEDPALRNRPMLGLQILTLWRGKEPFIFDGEIYNPEDGKTYTGYVEMVGPDTLRLNGCVLFNVVCRGEDWTRVPAEEIEARLEAEAAAVAAPAQ
;
A
#
# COMPACT_ATOMS: atom_id res chain seq x y z
N MET A 1 15.00 9.16 -9.01
CA MET A 1 14.66 7.95 -8.22
C MET A 1 15.81 6.95 -8.34
N ALA A 2 16.33 6.49 -7.23
CA ALA A 2 17.42 5.51 -7.23
C ALA A 2 16.93 4.15 -7.76
N PRO A 3 17.79 3.33 -8.39
CA PRO A 3 17.38 2.02 -8.91
C PRO A 3 16.73 1.11 -7.87
N GLU A 4 17.16 1.16 -6.62
CA GLU A 4 16.59 0.38 -5.53
C GLU A 4 15.13 0.76 -5.22
N ASP A 5 14.68 1.96 -5.62
CA ASP A 5 13.31 2.40 -5.41
C ASP A 5 12.32 1.77 -6.40
N PHE A 6 12.82 1.13 -7.47
CA PHE A 6 11.99 0.43 -8.43
C PHE A 6 11.71 -1.02 -8.02
N PHE A 7 12.49 -1.57 -7.11
CA PHE A 7 12.44 -2.97 -6.72
C PHE A 7 12.33 -3.10 -5.21
N ASP A 8 11.76 -4.20 -4.78
CA ASP A 8 11.54 -4.51 -3.36
C ASP A 8 12.80 -5.07 -2.70
N TYR A 9 13.90 -4.33 -2.78
CA TYR A 9 15.22 -4.79 -2.38
C TYR A 9 15.38 -4.95 -0.86
N ARG A 10 14.52 -4.33 -0.08
CA ARG A 10 14.52 -4.45 1.39
C ARG A 10 13.72 -5.64 1.92
N ASN A 11 13.10 -6.42 1.03
CA ASN A 11 12.33 -7.59 1.44
C ASN A 11 13.22 -8.55 2.23
N GLU A 12 12.70 -9.10 3.32
CA GLU A 12 13.41 -10.09 4.13
C GLU A 12 13.68 -11.38 3.35
N ASP A 13 12.79 -11.74 2.43
CA ASP A 13 12.99 -12.87 1.53
C ASP A 13 13.81 -12.46 0.31
N PRO A 14 15.05 -12.97 0.17
CA PRO A 14 15.88 -12.62 -0.98
C PRO A 14 15.26 -12.93 -2.34
N ALA A 15 14.38 -13.94 -2.40
CA ALA A 15 13.69 -14.32 -3.64
C ALA A 15 12.72 -13.25 -4.14
N LEU A 16 12.25 -12.36 -3.26
CA LEU A 16 11.28 -11.32 -3.58
C LEU A 16 11.92 -9.94 -3.83
N ARG A 17 13.24 -9.82 -3.67
CA ARG A 17 13.92 -8.52 -3.79
C ARG A 17 13.95 -7.95 -5.19
N ASN A 18 13.73 -8.79 -6.19
CA ASN A 18 13.71 -8.37 -7.60
C ASN A 18 12.31 -8.05 -8.12
N ARG A 19 11.27 -8.15 -7.29
CA ARG A 19 9.93 -7.81 -7.74
C ARG A 19 9.75 -6.29 -7.82
N PRO A 20 9.05 -5.81 -8.86
CA PRO A 20 8.84 -4.36 -9.03
C PRO A 20 8.01 -3.77 -7.90
N MET A 21 8.31 -2.53 -7.53
CA MET A 21 7.50 -1.77 -6.58
C MET A 21 6.19 -1.33 -7.19
N LEU A 22 6.19 -0.95 -8.46
CA LEU A 22 4.97 -0.55 -9.15
C LEU A 22 4.03 -1.74 -9.27
N GLY A 23 2.80 -1.58 -8.79
CA GLY A 23 1.82 -2.66 -8.77
C GLY A 23 2.00 -3.66 -7.64
N LEU A 24 2.95 -3.43 -6.73
CA LEU A 24 3.16 -4.30 -5.58
C LEU A 24 1.95 -4.27 -4.65
N GLN A 25 1.42 -5.45 -4.34
CA GLN A 25 0.36 -5.57 -3.35
C GLN A 25 0.94 -5.39 -1.95
N ILE A 26 0.49 -4.35 -1.26
CA ILE A 26 0.99 -4.04 0.09
C ILE A 26 -0.05 -4.33 1.18
N LEU A 27 -1.32 -4.46 0.80
CA LEU A 27 -2.42 -4.64 1.75
C LEU A 27 -3.22 -5.87 1.37
N THR A 28 -3.39 -6.78 2.32
CA THR A 28 -4.26 -7.95 2.19
C THR A 28 -5.28 -7.90 3.31
N LEU A 29 -6.57 -7.92 2.95
CA LEU A 29 -7.67 -7.81 3.90
C LEU A 29 -8.56 -9.04 3.84
N TRP A 30 -9.12 -9.40 4.99
CA TRP A 30 -10.16 -10.39 5.10
C TRP A 30 -11.22 -9.92 6.10
N ARG A 31 -12.40 -10.53 6.04
CA ARG A 31 -13.53 -10.11 6.86
C ARG A 31 -13.22 -10.30 8.34
N GLY A 32 -13.36 -9.20 9.11
CA GLY A 32 -13.26 -9.23 10.56
C GLY A 32 -14.58 -9.66 11.22
N LYS A 33 -14.60 -9.58 12.54
CA LYS A 33 -15.78 -9.96 13.34
C LYS A 33 -16.88 -8.92 13.31
N GLU A 34 -16.54 -7.67 13.04
CA GLU A 34 -17.48 -6.56 13.04
C GLU A 34 -17.69 -6.00 11.63
N PRO A 35 -18.89 -5.46 11.34
CA PRO A 35 -19.10 -4.73 10.09
C PRO A 35 -18.15 -3.52 10.06
N PHE A 36 -17.67 -3.16 8.88
CA PHE A 36 -16.78 -2.00 8.68
C PHE A 36 -15.37 -2.14 9.26
N ILE A 37 -15.03 -3.29 9.86
CA ILE A 37 -13.67 -3.59 10.31
C ILE A 37 -13.19 -4.84 9.60
N PHE A 38 -12.02 -4.74 8.98
CA PHE A 38 -11.39 -5.84 8.25
C PHE A 38 -10.00 -6.10 8.84
N ASP A 39 -9.77 -7.34 9.20
CA ASP A 39 -8.43 -7.74 9.60
C ASP A 39 -7.53 -7.84 8.39
N GLY A 40 -6.23 -7.65 8.57
CA GLY A 40 -5.33 -7.68 7.46
C GLY A 40 -3.86 -7.74 7.79
N GLU A 41 -3.08 -7.75 6.71
CA GLU A 41 -1.64 -7.64 6.74
C GLU A 41 -1.21 -6.50 5.84
N ILE A 42 -0.23 -5.73 6.31
CA ILE A 42 0.33 -4.60 5.58
C ILE A 42 1.82 -4.87 5.39
N TYR A 43 2.26 -4.93 4.14
CA TYR A 43 3.68 -5.03 3.81
C TYR A 43 4.27 -3.63 3.70
N ASN A 44 5.34 -3.37 4.44
CA ASN A 44 6.06 -2.10 4.36
C ASN A 44 7.37 -2.29 3.58
N PRO A 45 7.45 -1.78 2.33
CA PRO A 45 8.66 -1.92 1.55
C PRO A 45 9.83 -1.08 2.06
N GLU A 46 9.60 -0.12 2.94
CA GLU A 46 10.68 0.69 3.54
C GLU A 46 11.55 -0.12 4.48
N ASP A 47 10.98 -1.10 5.18
CA ASP A 47 11.72 -1.98 6.07
C ASP A 47 11.69 -3.45 5.66
N GLY A 48 10.93 -3.79 4.62
CA GLY A 48 10.81 -5.14 4.10
C GLY A 48 10.01 -6.08 4.96
N LYS A 49 9.22 -5.57 5.91
CA LYS A 49 8.49 -6.38 6.88
C LYS A 49 6.99 -6.30 6.67
N THR A 50 6.31 -7.37 7.08
CA THR A 50 4.84 -7.44 7.07
C THR A 50 4.32 -7.30 8.48
N TYR A 51 3.35 -6.41 8.65
CA TYR A 51 2.71 -6.13 9.92
C TYR A 51 1.27 -6.61 9.89
N THR A 52 0.79 -7.17 10.99
CA THR A 52 -0.63 -7.46 11.16
C THR A 52 -1.35 -6.19 11.58
N GLY A 53 -2.63 -6.10 11.25
CA GLY A 53 -3.41 -4.95 11.62
C GLY A 53 -4.86 -5.10 11.21
N TYR A 54 -5.55 -3.99 11.20
CA TYR A 54 -6.93 -3.94 10.77
C TYR A 54 -7.22 -2.61 10.08
N VAL A 55 -8.25 -2.63 9.23
CA VAL A 55 -8.75 -1.45 8.53
C VAL A 55 -10.17 -1.20 8.99
N GLU A 56 -10.46 0.02 9.36
CA GLU A 56 -11.77 0.47 9.78
C GLU A 56 -12.31 1.47 8.77
N MET A 57 -13.53 1.25 8.30
CA MET A 57 -14.23 2.24 7.48
C MET A 57 -14.79 3.32 8.41
N VAL A 58 -14.16 4.49 8.44
CA VAL A 58 -14.60 5.60 9.31
C VAL A 58 -15.48 6.61 8.59
N GLY A 59 -15.72 6.40 7.30
CA GLY A 59 -16.59 7.24 6.48
C GLY A 59 -16.70 6.66 5.08
N PRO A 60 -17.52 7.25 4.20
CA PRO A 60 -17.72 6.73 2.85
C PRO A 60 -16.45 6.79 1.99
N ASP A 61 -15.52 7.68 2.32
CA ASP A 61 -14.31 7.89 1.53
C ASP A 61 -13.03 7.81 2.37
N THR A 62 -13.12 7.34 3.61
CA THR A 62 -11.97 7.30 4.52
C THR A 62 -11.84 5.93 5.15
N LEU A 63 -10.63 5.38 5.05
CA LEU A 63 -10.23 4.17 5.76
C LEU A 63 -9.21 4.53 6.80
N ARG A 64 -9.32 3.95 7.99
CA ARG A 64 -8.29 4.05 9.01
C ARG A 64 -7.53 2.74 9.07
N LEU A 65 -6.24 2.78 8.73
CA LEU A 65 -5.36 1.64 8.80
C LEU A 65 -4.66 1.62 10.15
N ASN A 66 -4.70 0.48 10.82
CA ASN A 66 -4.03 0.28 12.10
C ASN A 66 -3.06 -0.88 11.97
N GLY A 67 -1.78 -0.56 11.89
CA GLY A 67 -0.70 -1.55 11.90
C GLY A 67 -0.21 -1.77 13.32
N CYS A 68 -0.02 -3.03 13.71
CA CYS A 68 0.36 -3.38 15.05
C CYS A 68 1.66 -4.18 15.06
N VAL A 69 2.49 -3.92 16.06
CA VAL A 69 3.75 -4.63 16.33
C VAL A 69 3.74 -5.12 17.78
N LEU A 70 4.72 -5.93 18.15
CA LEU A 70 4.88 -6.45 19.51
C LEU A 70 3.62 -7.17 20.00
N PHE A 71 3.19 -8.18 19.24
CA PHE A 71 2.01 -9.00 19.59
C PHE A 71 0.72 -8.16 19.73
N ASN A 72 0.57 -7.14 18.88
CA ASN A 72 -0.58 -6.22 18.88
C ASN A 72 -0.64 -5.30 20.11
N VAL A 73 0.48 -5.11 20.80
CA VAL A 73 0.54 -4.20 21.95
C VAL A 73 0.73 -2.75 21.50
N VAL A 74 1.55 -2.53 20.47
CA VAL A 74 1.80 -1.20 19.91
C VAL A 74 1.19 -1.10 18.54
N CYS A 75 0.17 -0.26 18.40
CA CYS A 75 -0.53 -0.05 17.14
C CYS A 75 -0.43 1.41 16.71
N ARG A 76 -0.30 1.61 15.39
CA ARG A 76 -0.23 2.94 14.80
C ARG A 76 -1.32 3.06 13.74
N GLY A 77 -2.09 4.15 13.81
CA GLY A 77 -3.16 4.41 12.87
C GLY A 77 -2.79 5.47 11.84
N GLU A 78 -3.34 5.33 10.65
CA GLU A 78 -3.20 6.28 9.56
C GLU A 78 -4.50 6.33 8.77
N ASP A 79 -4.98 7.52 8.47
CA ASP A 79 -6.20 7.68 7.69
C ASP A 79 -5.86 7.85 6.21
N TRP A 80 -6.50 7.00 5.38
CA TRP A 80 -6.38 7.05 3.93
C TRP A 80 -7.71 7.52 3.35
N THR A 81 -7.66 8.61 2.59
CA THR A 81 -8.84 9.12 1.89
C THR A 81 -8.87 8.61 0.46
N ARG A 82 -10.10 8.40 -0.05
CA ARG A 82 -10.28 7.97 -1.44
C ARG A 82 -9.81 9.08 -2.39
N VAL A 83 -9.02 8.70 -3.38
CA VAL A 83 -8.67 9.62 -4.46
C VAL A 83 -9.87 9.73 -5.39
N PRO A 84 -10.33 10.95 -5.72
CA PRO A 84 -11.45 11.13 -6.66
C PRO A 84 -11.16 10.50 -8.02
N ALA A 85 -12.21 9.96 -8.66
CA ALA A 85 -12.06 9.28 -9.95
C ALA A 85 -11.44 10.19 -11.02
N GLU A 86 -11.79 11.47 -11.02
CA GLU A 86 -11.24 12.43 -11.98
C GLU A 86 -9.73 12.61 -11.80
N GLU A 87 -9.26 12.58 -10.56
CA GLU A 87 -7.83 12.70 -10.28
C GLU A 87 -7.07 11.46 -10.72
N ILE A 88 -7.66 10.28 -10.51
CA ILE A 88 -7.06 9.02 -10.97
C ILE A 88 -6.94 9.02 -12.49
N GLU A 89 -7.98 9.40 -13.20
CA GLU A 89 -7.98 9.50 -14.66
C GLU A 89 -6.92 10.47 -15.14
N ALA A 90 -6.81 11.65 -14.53
CA ALA A 90 -5.81 12.63 -14.89
C ALA A 90 -4.38 12.13 -14.69
N ARG A 91 -4.13 11.40 -13.61
CA ARG A 91 -2.82 10.80 -13.34
C ARG A 91 -2.49 9.70 -14.34
N LEU A 92 -3.44 8.84 -14.67
CA LEU A 92 -3.25 7.78 -15.66
C LEU A 92 -2.99 8.36 -17.05
N GLU A 93 -3.70 9.42 -17.45
CA GLU A 93 -3.47 10.11 -18.71
C GLU A 93 -2.08 10.76 -18.75
N ALA A 94 -1.65 11.37 -17.65
CA ALA A 94 -0.32 11.97 -17.54
C ALA A 94 0.79 10.91 -17.65
N GLU A 95 0.60 9.76 -17.01
CA GLU A 95 1.54 8.64 -17.10
C GLU A 95 1.59 8.06 -18.51
N ALA A 96 0.43 7.87 -19.14
CA ALA A 96 0.36 7.39 -20.50
C ALA A 96 1.03 8.36 -21.49
N ALA A 97 0.82 9.66 -21.32
CA ALA A 97 1.48 10.67 -22.13
C ALA A 97 3.00 10.67 -21.94
N ALA A 98 3.47 10.49 -20.70
CA ALA A 98 4.90 10.42 -20.41
C ALA A 98 5.55 9.19 -21.06
N VAL A 99 4.86 8.04 -21.03
CA VAL A 99 5.35 6.80 -21.64
C VAL A 99 5.32 6.88 -23.17
N ALA A 100 4.29 7.51 -23.73
CA ALA A 100 4.13 7.67 -25.18
C ALA A 100 4.99 8.78 -25.77
N ALA A 101 5.56 9.66 -24.94
CA ALA A 101 6.40 10.74 -25.41
C ALA A 101 7.62 10.19 -26.14
N PRO A 102 8.02 10.77 -27.28
CA PRO A 102 9.21 10.33 -27.99
C PRO A 102 10.45 10.47 -27.11
N ALA A 103 11.34 9.50 -27.17
CA ALA A 103 12.64 9.62 -26.51
C ALA A 103 13.42 10.80 -27.11
N GLN A 104 13.86 11.66 -26.27
CA GLN A 104 14.58 12.86 -26.66
C GLN A 104 16.09 12.62 -26.57
#